data_e9a60de3fd871049777e27a052b5809d
#
_entry.id   e9a60de3fd871049777e27a052b5809d
#
_cell.length_a   1.000
_cell.length_b   1.000
_cell.length_c   1.000
_cell.angle_alpha   90.00
_cell.angle_beta   90.00
_cell.angle_gamma   90.00
#
_symmetry.space_group_name_H-M   'P 1'
#
loop_
_entity.id
_entity.type
_entity.pdbx_description
1 polymer ?
#
loop_
_entity_poly.entity_id
_entity_poly.type
_entity_poly.pdbx_seq_one_letter_code
_entity_poly.pdbx_strand_id
1 'polypeptide(L)'
;PKKINKKNITDLLLKISNDLAVTTNLDEALDTLVNITSSVIGAERATVFINDSLTQELYSRVAQGNFKREIRFMNNKGVAGWSFTNDKGAIVNDAYKDKRFNKSVDMRTGYRTKTILCAPLRTLAGETVGVTQLLNKVSSDFNEKDLELLEVMIEQAAISIQSHVMIEQKEKERQKELEFQEIVSEVS
;
A
#
# COMPACT_ATOMS: atom_id res chain seq x y z
N PRO A 1 10.19 -6.79 24.84
CA PRO A 1 10.40 -6.13 23.57
C PRO A 1 11.84 -6.42 23.13
N LYS A 2 12.01 -7.29 22.09
CA LYS A 2 13.33 -7.53 21.50
C LYS A 2 13.78 -6.20 20.88
N LYS A 3 14.91 -5.66 21.38
CA LYS A 3 15.57 -4.52 20.74
C LYS A 3 15.82 -4.88 19.29
N ILE A 4 15.28 -4.09 18.36
CA ILE A 4 15.62 -4.20 16.94
C ILE A 4 17.10 -3.85 16.84
N ASN A 5 17.93 -4.86 16.61
CA ASN A 5 19.36 -4.71 16.44
C ASN A 5 19.63 -4.46 14.95
N LYS A 6 20.69 -3.72 14.63
CA LYS A 6 21.11 -3.41 13.25
C LYS A 6 21.20 -4.67 12.37
N LYS A 7 21.66 -5.79 12.92
CA LYS A 7 21.68 -7.09 12.23
C LYS A 7 20.28 -7.57 11.85
N ASN A 8 19.30 -7.42 12.75
CA ASN A 8 17.91 -7.86 12.49
C ASN A 8 17.23 -7.04 11.38
N ILE A 9 17.56 -5.75 11.25
CA ILE A 9 17.05 -4.90 10.16
C ILE A 9 17.64 -5.35 8.83
N THR A 10 18.96 -5.58 8.76
CA THR A 10 19.61 -6.06 7.55
C THR A 10 19.02 -7.40 7.08
N ASP A 11 18.84 -8.35 7.99
CA ASP A 11 18.24 -9.65 7.68
C ASP A 11 16.79 -9.50 7.18
N LEU A 12 16.01 -8.57 7.75
CA LEU A 12 14.65 -8.25 7.30
C LEU A 12 14.65 -7.65 5.89
N LEU A 13 15.52 -6.69 5.61
CA LEU A 13 15.62 -6.06 4.28
C LEU A 13 16.03 -7.06 3.20
N LEU A 14 16.98 -7.96 3.51
CA LEU A 14 17.36 -9.05 2.62
C LEU A 14 16.20 -10.01 2.37
N LYS A 15 15.44 -10.34 3.42
CA LYS A 15 14.23 -11.16 3.27
C LYS A 15 13.21 -10.51 2.34
N ILE A 16 12.91 -9.24 2.53
CA ILE A 16 11.99 -8.47 1.67
C ILE A 16 12.48 -8.51 0.23
N SER A 17 13.76 -8.21 -0.02
CA SER A 17 14.34 -8.25 -1.37
C SER A 17 14.21 -9.64 -2.02
N ASN A 18 14.50 -10.70 -1.28
CA ASN A 18 14.43 -12.06 -1.80
C ASN A 18 12.98 -12.49 -2.08
N ASP A 19 12.06 -12.18 -1.17
CA ASP A 19 10.64 -12.54 -1.34
C ASP A 19 10.01 -11.78 -2.52
N LEU A 20 10.40 -10.51 -2.73
CA LEU A 20 9.94 -9.71 -3.87
C LEU A 20 10.60 -10.09 -5.20
N ALA A 21 11.84 -10.57 -5.18
CA ALA A 21 12.56 -10.97 -6.39
C ALA A 21 11.91 -12.15 -7.14
N VAL A 22 11.11 -12.96 -6.45
CA VAL A 22 10.40 -14.10 -7.04
C VAL A 22 8.96 -13.78 -7.47
N THR A 23 8.47 -12.56 -7.21
CA THR A 23 7.14 -12.14 -7.64
C THR A 23 7.09 -11.92 -9.15
N THR A 24 5.99 -12.29 -9.78
CA THR A 24 5.83 -12.28 -11.24
C THR A 24 5.02 -11.09 -11.77
N ASN A 25 4.28 -10.43 -10.89
CA ASN A 25 3.42 -9.29 -11.23
C ASN A 25 3.26 -8.34 -10.04
N LEU A 26 2.64 -7.18 -10.32
CA LEU A 26 2.44 -6.13 -9.32
C LEU A 26 1.59 -6.61 -8.14
N ASP A 27 0.52 -7.36 -8.37
CA ASP A 27 -0.37 -7.82 -7.29
C ASP A 27 0.36 -8.74 -6.32
N GLU A 28 1.17 -9.67 -6.81
CA GLU A 28 2.01 -10.53 -5.97
C GLU A 28 3.05 -9.73 -5.16
N ALA A 29 3.66 -8.72 -5.78
CA ALA A 29 4.62 -7.86 -5.08
C ALA A 29 3.96 -7.07 -3.95
N LEU A 30 2.79 -6.49 -4.20
CA LEU A 30 2.02 -5.75 -3.21
C LEU A 30 1.45 -6.66 -2.12
N ASP A 31 0.98 -7.87 -2.46
CA ASP A 31 0.53 -8.86 -1.48
C ASP A 31 1.68 -9.31 -0.56
N THR A 32 2.86 -9.54 -1.13
CA THR A 32 4.07 -9.82 -0.37
C THR A 32 4.40 -8.70 0.62
N LEU A 33 4.34 -7.44 0.18
CA LEU A 33 4.57 -6.27 1.04
C LEU A 33 3.54 -6.20 2.17
N VAL A 34 2.26 -6.39 1.87
CA VAL A 34 1.15 -6.37 2.85
C VAL A 34 1.36 -7.45 3.90
N ASN A 35 1.69 -8.68 3.49
CA ASN A 35 1.89 -9.81 4.40
C ASN A 35 3.12 -9.63 5.29
N ILE A 36 4.24 -9.16 4.75
CA ILE A 36 5.46 -8.93 5.54
C ILE A 36 5.25 -7.79 6.53
N THR A 37 4.70 -6.65 6.09
CA THR A 37 4.52 -5.47 6.95
C THR A 37 3.55 -5.74 8.10
N SER A 38 2.40 -6.39 7.83
CA SER A 38 1.45 -6.75 8.88
C SER A 38 2.04 -7.73 9.90
N SER A 39 2.78 -8.73 9.44
CA SER A 39 3.41 -9.73 10.29
C SER A 39 4.52 -9.15 11.16
N VAL A 40 5.42 -8.35 10.57
CA VAL A 40 6.59 -7.80 11.28
C VAL A 40 6.20 -6.74 12.30
N ILE A 41 5.26 -5.87 11.96
CA ILE A 41 4.78 -4.80 12.86
C ILE A 41 3.74 -5.34 13.85
N GLY A 42 3.07 -6.44 13.52
CA GLY A 42 2.06 -7.07 14.37
C GLY A 42 0.70 -6.37 14.26
N ALA A 43 0.25 -6.09 13.05
CA ALA A 43 -1.07 -5.55 12.77
C ALA A 43 -2.06 -6.65 12.36
N GLU A 44 -3.34 -6.48 12.68
CA GLU A 44 -4.39 -7.42 12.29
C GLU A 44 -4.63 -7.42 10.78
N ARG A 45 -4.49 -6.27 10.13
CA ARG A 45 -4.72 -6.08 8.70
C ARG A 45 -3.75 -5.07 8.09
N ALA A 46 -3.45 -5.28 6.83
CA ALA A 46 -2.76 -4.30 6.00
C ALA A 46 -3.47 -4.15 4.65
N THR A 47 -3.32 -2.98 4.05
CA THR A 47 -3.89 -2.63 2.74
C THR A 47 -2.91 -1.72 2.01
N VAL A 48 -2.72 -1.95 0.73
CA VAL A 48 -2.07 -0.99 -0.16
C VAL A 48 -3.14 -0.31 -1.02
N PHE A 49 -3.22 1.00 -0.89
CA PHE A 49 -4.02 1.86 -1.74
C PHE A 49 -3.15 2.49 -2.81
N ILE A 50 -3.61 2.44 -4.05
CA ILE A 50 -2.97 3.10 -5.19
C ILE A 50 -3.82 4.30 -5.60
N ASN A 51 -3.18 5.39 -6.02
CA ASN A 51 -3.86 6.56 -6.52
C ASN A 51 -4.26 6.39 -7.98
N ASP A 52 -5.54 6.57 -8.26
CA ASP A 52 -6.06 6.74 -9.60
C ASP A 52 -6.05 8.24 -9.93
N SER A 53 -5.10 8.66 -10.76
CA SER A 53 -4.92 10.08 -11.11
C SER A 53 -6.06 10.65 -11.97
N LEU A 54 -6.81 9.79 -12.66
CA LEU A 54 -7.94 10.21 -13.50
C LEU A 54 -9.17 10.54 -12.65
N THR A 55 -9.45 9.70 -11.64
CA THR A 55 -10.62 9.89 -10.76
C THR A 55 -10.31 10.64 -9.48
N GLN A 56 -9.02 10.88 -9.18
CA GLN A 56 -8.54 11.46 -7.93
C GLN A 56 -8.96 10.64 -6.70
N GLU A 57 -8.90 9.31 -6.83
CA GLU A 57 -9.28 8.36 -5.79
C GLU A 57 -8.12 7.46 -5.39
N LEU A 58 -8.11 7.06 -4.12
CA LEU A 58 -7.36 5.92 -3.63
C LEU A 58 -8.23 4.67 -3.72
N TYR A 59 -7.71 3.60 -4.30
CA TYR A 59 -8.38 2.31 -4.35
C TYR A 59 -7.50 1.19 -3.79
N SER A 60 -8.12 0.24 -3.09
CA SER A 60 -7.40 -0.91 -2.55
C SER A 60 -6.97 -1.84 -3.67
N ARG A 61 -5.68 -1.84 -3.98
CA ARG A 61 -5.10 -2.79 -4.92
C ARG A 61 -4.93 -4.17 -4.28
N VAL A 62 -4.44 -4.18 -3.05
CA VAL A 62 -4.32 -5.37 -2.21
C VAL A 62 -4.75 -5.05 -0.78
N ALA A 63 -5.59 -5.90 -0.20
CA ALA A 63 -6.09 -5.77 1.17
C ALA A 63 -6.23 -7.12 1.84
N GLN A 64 -5.76 -7.25 3.09
CA GLN A 64 -6.01 -8.43 3.92
C GLN A 64 -7.42 -8.41 4.49
N GLY A 65 -8.03 -9.58 4.59
CA GLY A 65 -9.37 -9.80 5.13
C GLY A 65 -10.36 -10.24 4.06
N ASN A 66 -11.62 -10.45 4.49
CA ASN A 66 -12.69 -10.96 3.61
C ASN A 66 -13.33 -9.87 2.74
N PHE A 67 -12.54 -8.99 2.15
CA PHE A 67 -13.05 -7.97 1.25
C PHE A 67 -13.29 -8.56 -0.14
N LYS A 68 -14.57 -8.77 -0.46
CA LYS A 68 -14.99 -9.20 -1.80
C LYS A 68 -15.08 -8.04 -2.81
N ARG A 69 -14.90 -6.80 -2.36
CA ARG A 69 -15.03 -5.59 -3.18
C ARG A 69 -13.88 -4.63 -2.92
N GLU A 70 -13.45 -3.95 -3.97
CA GLU A 70 -12.51 -2.86 -3.91
C GLU A 70 -13.01 -1.76 -2.97
N ILE A 71 -12.13 -1.28 -2.10
CA ILE A 71 -12.36 -0.09 -1.27
C ILE A 71 -11.86 1.10 -2.08
N ARG A 72 -12.73 2.04 -2.40
CA ARG A 72 -12.40 3.23 -3.18
C ARG A 72 -12.97 4.48 -2.51
N PHE A 73 -12.18 5.54 -2.44
CA PHE A 73 -12.57 6.83 -1.85
C PHE A 73 -11.65 7.94 -2.38
N MET A 74 -12.13 9.20 -2.30
CA MET A 74 -11.35 10.37 -2.72
C MET A 74 -9.97 10.40 -2.04
N ASN A 75 -8.93 10.71 -2.81
CA ASN A 75 -7.53 10.62 -2.35
C ASN A 75 -7.13 11.66 -1.27
N ASN A 76 -8.03 12.54 -0.89
CA ASN A 76 -7.87 13.49 0.21
C ASN A 76 -8.71 13.12 1.46
N LYS A 77 -9.37 11.97 1.47
CA LYS A 77 -10.25 11.54 2.56
C LYS A 77 -9.62 10.44 3.41
N GLY A 78 -9.99 10.44 4.68
CA GLY A 78 -9.49 9.45 5.63
C GLY A 78 -8.04 9.70 6.07
N VAL A 79 -7.53 8.85 6.94
CA VAL A 79 -6.11 8.90 7.39
C VAL A 79 -5.17 8.56 6.24
N ALA A 80 -5.53 7.58 5.39
CA ALA A 80 -4.76 7.22 4.21
C ALA A 80 -4.69 8.39 3.21
N GLY A 81 -5.82 9.06 2.93
CA GLY A 81 -5.84 10.23 2.05
C GLY A 81 -5.04 11.40 2.61
N TRP A 82 -5.05 11.61 3.92
CA TRP A 82 -4.20 12.60 4.55
C TRP A 82 -2.71 12.26 4.38
N SER A 83 -2.33 10.99 4.58
CA SER A 83 -0.96 10.52 4.37
C SER A 83 -0.51 10.73 2.92
N PHE A 84 -1.38 10.39 1.97
CA PHE A 84 -1.14 10.59 0.54
C PHE A 84 -0.91 12.07 0.18
N THR A 85 -1.84 12.95 0.56
CA THR A 85 -1.82 14.37 0.16
C THR A 85 -0.74 15.19 0.87
N ASN A 86 -0.34 14.80 2.07
CA ASN A 86 0.73 15.47 2.82
C ASN A 86 2.10 14.81 2.64
N ASP A 87 2.16 13.67 1.95
CA ASP A 87 3.38 12.86 1.77
C ASP A 87 4.08 12.55 3.10
N LYS A 88 3.31 12.17 4.11
CA LYS A 88 3.78 11.90 5.48
C LYS A 88 3.14 10.68 6.08
N GLY A 89 3.91 9.98 6.92
CA GLY A 89 3.39 8.94 7.79
C GLY A 89 2.36 9.47 8.80
N ALA A 90 1.45 8.61 9.24
CA ALA A 90 0.44 8.94 10.23
C ALA A 90 0.26 7.80 11.23
N ILE A 91 0.25 8.14 12.52
CA ILE A 91 -0.05 7.24 13.63
C ILE A 91 -1.35 7.71 14.28
N VAL A 92 -2.33 6.82 14.40
CA VAL A 92 -3.62 7.07 15.05
C VAL A 92 -3.91 5.95 16.03
N ASN A 93 -3.94 6.23 17.32
CA ASN A 93 -4.17 5.24 18.37
C ASN A 93 -5.60 5.25 18.95
N ASP A 94 -6.47 6.15 18.46
CA ASP A 94 -7.92 6.12 18.66
C ASP A 94 -8.60 6.60 17.38
N ALA A 95 -8.90 5.66 16.48
CA ALA A 95 -9.44 5.99 15.16
C ALA A 95 -10.75 6.78 15.24
N TYR A 96 -11.63 6.44 16.18
CA TYR A 96 -12.95 7.08 16.29
C TYR A 96 -12.92 8.50 16.87
N LYS A 97 -11.80 8.90 17.48
CA LYS A 97 -11.57 10.28 17.93
C LYS A 97 -10.79 11.12 16.91
N ASP A 98 -10.13 10.49 15.94
CA ASP A 98 -9.40 11.21 14.90
C ASP A 98 -10.39 11.77 13.87
N LYS A 99 -10.34 13.10 13.66
CA LYS A 99 -11.25 13.80 12.74
C LYS A 99 -11.09 13.38 11.27
N ARG A 100 -9.93 12.81 10.91
CA ARG A 100 -9.65 12.32 9.57
C ARG A 100 -10.27 10.96 9.29
N PHE A 101 -10.60 10.19 10.34
CA PHE A 101 -11.06 8.82 10.19
C PHE A 101 -12.42 8.72 9.49
N ASN A 102 -12.49 7.91 8.44
CA ASN A 102 -13.72 7.65 7.71
C ASN A 102 -14.42 6.40 8.24
N LYS A 103 -15.43 6.61 9.07
CA LYS A 103 -16.22 5.53 9.71
C LYS A 103 -17.06 4.70 8.73
N SER A 104 -17.27 5.20 7.50
CA SER A 104 -18.16 4.54 6.53
C SER A 104 -17.64 3.18 6.08
N VAL A 105 -16.33 2.97 6.06
CA VAL A 105 -15.72 1.69 5.72
C VAL A 105 -16.02 0.65 6.79
N ASP A 106 -15.81 1.00 8.07
CA ASP A 106 -16.14 0.13 9.20
C ASP A 106 -17.62 -0.27 9.20
N MET A 107 -18.53 0.71 8.99
CA MET A 107 -19.97 0.45 8.94
C MET A 107 -20.36 -0.51 7.81
N ARG A 108 -19.71 -0.41 6.65
CA ARG A 108 -19.98 -1.30 5.51
C ARG A 108 -19.39 -2.70 5.65
N THR A 109 -18.26 -2.81 6.33
CA THR A 109 -17.50 -4.07 6.44
C THR A 109 -17.77 -4.83 7.73
N GLY A 110 -18.36 -4.18 8.74
CA GLY A 110 -18.50 -4.73 10.10
C GLY A 110 -17.18 -4.83 10.87
N TYR A 111 -16.08 -4.31 10.30
CA TYR A 111 -14.79 -4.27 10.98
C TYR A 111 -14.70 -3.09 11.94
N ARG A 112 -14.06 -3.28 13.08
CA ARG A 112 -13.84 -2.21 14.05
C ARG A 112 -12.40 -1.75 14.03
N THR A 113 -12.14 -0.63 13.41
CA THR A 113 -10.83 0.02 13.42
C THR A 113 -10.60 0.72 14.76
N LYS A 114 -9.49 0.38 15.42
CA LYS A 114 -9.05 0.98 16.69
C LYS A 114 -7.83 1.86 16.48
N THR A 115 -6.78 1.30 15.89
CA THR A 115 -5.51 1.98 15.63
C THR A 115 -5.13 1.91 14.16
N ILE A 116 -4.47 2.94 13.65
CA ILE A 116 -4.06 3.06 12.25
C ILE A 116 -2.61 3.51 12.17
N LEU A 117 -1.85 2.87 11.29
CA LEU A 117 -0.53 3.30 10.86
C LEU A 117 -0.55 3.43 9.34
N CYS A 118 -0.25 4.61 8.81
CA CYS A 118 -0.13 4.86 7.38
C CYS A 118 1.28 5.34 7.04
N ALA A 119 1.78 4.91 5.88
CA ALA A 119 2.98 5.48 5.28
C ALA A 119 2.81 5.60 3.76
N PRO A 120 3.26 6.72 3.15
CA PRO A 120 3.16 6.91 1.72
C PRO A 120 4.03 5.90 0.96
N LEU A 121 3.49 5.40 -0.14
CA LEU A 121 4.19 4.57 -1.11
C LEU A 121 4.73 5.47 -2.22
N ARG A 122 6.06 5.54 -2.34
CA ARG A 122 6.73 6.41 -3.31
C ARG A 122 7.44 5.62 -4.39
N THR A 123 7.56 6.21 -5.56
CA THR A 123 8.49 5.77 -6.60
C THR A 123 9.93 6.05 -6.19
N LEU A 124 10.90 5.49 -6.94
CA LEU A 124 12.32 5.81 -6.74
C LEU A 124 12.65 7.30 -7.02
N ALA A 125 11.80 7.98 -7.80
CA ALA A 125 11.91 9.43 -8.03
C ALA A 125 11.33 10.28 -6.88
N GLY A 126 10.75 9.65 -5.86
CA GLY A 126 10.15 10.32 -4.69
C GLY A 126 8.71 10.75 -4.89
N GLU A 127 8.06 10.37 -6.00
CA GLU A 127 6.65 10.66 -6.24
C GLU A 127 5.76 9.72 -5.42
N THR A 128 4.80 10.27 -4.70
CA THR A 128 3.81 9.47 -3.95
C THR A 128 2.74 8.93 -4.89
N VAL A 129 2.67 7.62 -5.00
CA VAL A 129 1.74 6.89 -5.89
C VAL A 129 0.66 6.15 -5.13
N GLY A 130 0.76 6.07 -3.81
CA GLY A 130 -0.20 5.37 -2.98
C GLY A 130 0.12 5.46 -1.49
N VAL A 131 -0.54 4.62 -0.70
CA VAL A 131 -0.37 4.53 0.76
C VAL A 131 -0.44 3.08 1.20
N THR A 132 0.46 2.68 2.08
CA THR A 132 0.33 1.43 2.83
C THR A 132 -0.30 1.75 4.19
N GLN A 133 -1.38 1.06 4.53
CA GLN A 133 -2.13 1.24 5.78
C GLN A 133 -2.18 -0.06 6.56
N LEU A 134 -1.81 0.01 7.84
CA LEU A 134 -1.94 -1.08 8.81
C LEU A 134 -3.01 -0.72 9.83
N LEU A 135 -3.82 -1.71 10.21
CA LEU A 135 -4.92 -1.54 11.15
C LEU A 135 -4.77 -2.46 12.34
N ASN A 136 -5.10 -1.93 13.52
CA ASN A 136 -5.19 -2.66 14.79
C ASN A 136 -3.92 -3.41 15.17
N LYS A 137 -2.97 -2.71 15.77
CA LYS A 137 -1.81 -3.39 16.34
C LYS A 137 -2.23 -4.34 17.46
N VAL A 138 -1.77 -5.59 17.39
CA VAL A 138 -2.29 -6.70 18.23
C VAL A 138 -1.91 -6.52 19.69
N SER A 139 -0.70 -6.09 20.00
CA SER A 139 -0.13 -6.14 21.37
C SER A 139 -0.02 -4.78 22.06
N SER A 140 -0.19 -3.68 21.32
CA SER A 140 0.03 -2.32 21.84
C SER A 140 -0.50 -1.27 20.87
N ASP A 141 -0.28 0.00 21.16
CA ASP A 141 -0.47 1.09 20.20
C ASP A 141 0.68 1.16 19.19
N PHE A 142 0.42 1.73 18.02
CA PHE A 142 1.48 2.08 17.07
C PHE A 142 2.33 3.23 17.61
N ASN A 143 3.62 3.22 17.30
CA ASN A 143 4.58 4.23 17.72
C ASN A 143 5.53 4.62 16.57
N GLU A 144 6.40 5.62 16.80
CA GLU A 144 7.33 6.14 15.80
C GLU A 144 8.28 5.06 15.24
N LYS A 145 8.68 4.08 16.04
CA LYS A 145 9.53 2.98 15.57
C LYS A 145 8.80 2.06 14.59
N ASP A 146 7.49 1.88 14.78
CA ASP A 146 6.66 1.12 13.85
C ASP A 146 6.54 1.88 12.52
N LEU A 147 6.41 3.22 12.57
CA LEU A 147 6.36 4.06 11.39
C LEU A 147 7.69 4.02 10.64
N GLU A 148 8.81 4.27 11.31
CA GLU A 148 10.16 4.19 10.73
C GLU A 148 10.39 2.81 10.07
N LEU A 149 10.00 1.74 10.75
CA LEU A 149 10.13 0.39 10.22
C LEU A 149 9.26 0.17 8.98
N LEU A 150 8.02 0.62 8.99
CA LEU A 150 7.12 0.54 7.84
C LEU A 150 7.69 1.30 6.64
N GLU A 151 8.18 2.52 6.84
CA GLU A 151 8.78 3.35 5.79
C GLU A 151 9.99 2.66 5.16
N VAL A 152 10.91 2.14 5.97
CA VAL A 152 12.09 1.39 5.48
C VAL A 152 11.69 0.13 4.68
N MET A 153 10.67 -0.59 5.13
CA MET A 153 10.17 -1.78 4.42
C MET A 153 9.55 -1.41 3.06
N ILE A 154 8.80 -0.31 3.00
CA ILE A 154 8.21 0.21 1.77
C ILE A 154 9.30 0.67 0.80
N GLU A 155 10.30 1.41 1.28
CA GLU A 155 11.44 1.86 0.47
C GLU A 155 12.21 0.67 -0.14
N GLN A 156 12.43 -0.39 0.64
CA GLN A 156 13.07 -1.60 0.15
C GLN A 156 12.25 -2.30 -0.95
N ALA A 157 10.92 -2.25 -0.85
CA ALA A 157 10.01 -2.84 -1.83
C ALA A 157 9.86 -1.97 -3.10
N ALA A 158 10.16 -0.69 -3.04
CA ALA A 158 9.90 0.28 -4.11
C ALA A 158 10.54 -0.11 -5.46
N ILE A 159 11.74 -0.68 -5.45
CA ILE A 159 12.45 -1.12 -6.68
C ILE A 159 11.65 -2.19 -7.41
N SER A 160 11.21 -3.23 -6.70
CA SER A 160 10.46 -4.34 -7.29
C SER A 160 9.08 -3.87 -7.75
N ILE A 161 8.39 -3.09 -6.93
CA ILE A 161 7.07 -2.53 -7.25
C ILE A 161 7.16 -1.65 -8.49
N GLN A 162 8.14 -0.76 -8.58
CA GLN A 162 8.31 0.11 -9.74
C GLN A 162 8.60 -0.68 -11.01
N SER A 163 9.41 -1.73 -10.93
CA SER A 163 9.68 -2.62 -12.07
C SER A 163 8.40 -3.25 -12.61
N HIS A 164 7.55 -3.79 -11.74
CA HIS A 164 6.27 -4.36 -12.14
C HIS A 164 5.29 -3.32 -12.70
N VAL A 165 5.24 -2.12 -12.11
CA VAL A 165 4.43 -1.00 -12.62
C VAL A 165 4.85 -0.64 -14.04
N MET A 166 6.15 -0.53 -14.32
CA MET A 166 6.67 -0.22 -15.66
C MET A 166 6.32 -1.31 -16.68
N ILE A 167 6.42 -2.58 -16.29
CA ILE A 167 6.04 -3.71 -17.16
C ILE A 167 4.54 -3.63 -17.49
N GLU A 168 3.68 -3.42 -16.49
CA GLU A 168 2.24 -3.33 -16.66
C GLU A 168 1.84 -2.15 -17.57
N GLN A 169 2.51 -1.00 -17.42
CA GLN A 169 2.27 0.17 -18.27
C GLN A 169 2.65 -0.10 -19.73
N LYS A 170 3.84 -0.66 -19.97
CA LYS A 170 4.28 -1.01 -21.32
C LYS A 170 3.34 -2.01 -22.01
N GLU A 171 2.85 -2.99 -21.26
CA GLU A 171 1.92 -3.97 -21.81
C GLU A 171 0.57 -3.32 -22.19
N LYS A 172 0.05 -2.40 -21.36
CA LYS A 172 -1.15 -1.62 -21.67
C LYS A 172 -0.98 -0.72 -22.91
N GLU A 173 0.18 -0.08 -23.04
CA GLU A 173 0.50 0.75 -24.22
C GLU A 173 0.57 -0.12 -25.48
N ARG A 174 1.26 -1.24 -25.43
CA ARG A 174 1.35 -2.20 -26.52
C ARG A 174 -0.02 -2.71 -26.97
N GLN A 175 -0.88 -3.04 -26.01
CA GLN A 175 -2.22 -3.52 -26.31
C GLN A 175 -3.08 -2.45 -27.03
N LYS A 176 -3.02 -1.21 -26.56
CA LYS A 176 -3.72 -0.08 -27.25
C LYS A 176 -3.21 0.14 -28.66
N GLU A 177 -1.92 0.00 -28.89
CA GLU A 177 -1.34 0.17 -30.24
C GLU A 177 -1.81 -0.95 -31.18
N LEU A 178 -1.88 -2.19 -30.70
CA LEU A 178 -2.41 -3.31 -31.47
C LEU A 178 -3.89 -3.13 -31.82
N GLU A 179 -4.71 -2.74 -30.86
CA GLU A 179 -6.13 -2.43 -31.09
C GLU A 179 -6.31 -1.32 -32.13
N PHE A 180 -5.47 -0.26 -32.06
CA PHE A 180 -5.50 0.81 -33.03
C PHE A 180 -5.13 0.32 -34.45
N GLN A 181 -4.10 -0.52 -34.58
CA GLN A 181 -3.66 -1.11 -35.84
C GLN A 181 -4.75 -2.02 -36.46
N GLU A 182 -5.44 -2.81 -35.63
CA GLU A 182 -6.57 -3.63 -36.10
C GLU A 182 -7.69 -2.75 -36.67
N ILE A 183 -8.10 -1.71 -35.97
CA ILE A 183 -9.13 -0.77 -36.44
C ILE A 183 -8.73 -0.13 -37.77
N VAL A 184 -7.49 0.30 -37.91
CA VAL A 184 -6.99 0.92 -39.16
C VAL A 184 -6.98 -0.08 -40.29
N SER A 185 -6.66 -1.35 -40.04
CA SER A 185 -6.65 -2.40 -41.06
C SER A 185 -8.04 -2.79 -41.54
N GLU A 186 -9.06 -2.69 -40.69
CA GLU A 186 -10.45 -2.99 -41.04
C GLU A 186 -11.10 -1.89 -41.87
N VAL A 187 -10.59 -0.65 -41.83
CA VAL A 187 -11.12 0.53 -42.55
C VAL A 187 -10.42 0.74 -43.91
N SER A 188 -9.33 0.04 -44.16
CA SER A 188 -8.53 0.16 -45.41
C SER A 188 -8.91 -0.90 -46.40
#